data_5230743f5fac73394ef98b5148699c16
#
_entry.id   5230743f5fac73394ef98b5148699c16
#
_cell.length_a   1.000
_cell.length_b   1.000
_cell.length_c   1.000
_cell.angle_alpha   90.00
_cell.angle_beta   90.00
_cell.angle_gamma   90.00
#
_symmetry.space_group_name_H-M   'P 1'
#
loop_
_entity.id
_entity.type
_entity.pdbx_description
1 polymer ?
#
loop_
_entity_poly.entity_id
_entity_poly.type
_entity_poly.pdbx_seq_one_letter_code
_entity_poly.pdbx_strand_id
1 'polypeptide(L)'
;MLRPVGGWLRGHRLWAATLLAGAVTLSGGAAWAATPLPSTGQLVDSAGHPVAGAVVSEPATLLASAAQAVTDAGGRYRLGARRWPYQPPVLTVRTPDFVPQRTTGGRLVLHRWPRVDGQVVDDEGAAIPGAVVTFGVGSTVLDAVMTDLDGRFAVVLRAAAGTLSVTGLSDEHDGAAQQVPLTIDGSAAIRLTLPRQFARLHVESDPAGQAPQVDGQPVPDCPATPCDIRVLAGVHQVAFGGDLFVPWRTDVQVDKDATASIGARLERKTGTLSIGVPGPGELSLDGQGLGGSSWSGLVPTGRHTITFRSAGTWPLAQQVDVAWNQATQAALAPAGVARDAAAFTQGLRAYLGAQGGGGYAVYLEELGSGSTVGVGDTTLMEAASVIKVPEAIYLLNRVDAGQLALDDRIDLHPEDFLGGTGSLYGTAHPGDRYSYQQLLSLLIQQSDNTAWMALRRTLGDGSINAYAASIGAGDCNQVTDNCTARSAGHMVAQLARGQLLGAASTRLLLGLLETTIFNDRINWYLGGTTVAHKVGMEGSVRNDCGVVFLPADPFAICVFTTVDDVDQGVQVIRDIARAAAWRYSH
;
A
#
# COMPACT_ATOMS: atom_id res chain seq x y z
N MET A 1 -39.93 27.48 6.34
CA MET A 1 -41.03 26.98 5.48
C MET A 1 -40.38 25.91 4.60
N LEU A 2 -40.38 24.66 5.05
CA LEU A 2 -41.33 23.59 4.78
C LEU A 2 -41.38 23.21 3.28
N ARG A 3 -40.74 22.15 2.85
CA ARG A 3 -41.28 20.77 2.80
C ARG A 3 -40.18 19.80 2.33
N PRO A 4 -40.15 18.57 2.83
CA PRO A 4 -39.16 17.56 2.47
C PRO A 4 -39.66 16.74 1.27
N VAL A 5 -38.74 16.35 0.39
CA VAL A 5 -38.98 15.33 -0.64
C VAL A 5 -38.33 14.04 -0.15
N GLY A 6 -39.17 13.02 -0.02
CA GLY A 6 -38.83 11.73 0.54
C GLY A 6 -37.87 10.92 -0.33
N GLY A 7 -36.87 10.36 0.33
CA GLY A 7 -35.98 9.41 -0.24
C GLY A 7 -36.62 8.04 -0.46
N TRP A 8 -36.31 7.44 -1.60
CA TRP A 8 -36.53 6.02 -1.85
C TRP A 8 -35.27 5.26 -1.52
N LEU A 9 -35.27 4.67 -0.33
CA LEU A 9 -34.32 3.63 0.02
C LEU A 9 -34.75 2.32 -0.63
N ARG A 10 -34.08 1.88 -1.67
CA ARG A 10 -34.13 0.49 -2.12
C ARG A 10 -33.05 -0.32 -1.41
N GLY A 11 -33.43 -0.89 -0.27
CA GLY A 11 -32.65 -1.93 0.36
C GLY A 11 -33.00 -3.29 -0.26
N HIS A 12 -32.07 -3.88 -0.94
CA HIS A 12 -32.17 -5.30 -1.31
C HIS A 12 -31.94 -6.14 -0.05
N ARG A 13 -33.04 -6.61 0.55
CA ARG A 13 -33.01 -7.69 1.54
C ARG A 13 -33.24 -9.02 0.85
N LEU A 14 -32.24 -9.88 0.88
CA LEU A 14 -32.40 -11.32 0.65
C LEU A 14 -33.49 -11.83 1.60
N TRP A 15 -34.64 -12.23 1.04
CA TRP A 15 -35.67 -12.95 1.77
C TRP A 15 -35.43 -14.45 1.59
N ALA A 16 -35.02 -15.10 2.67
CA ALA A 16 -35.14 -16.54 2.77
C ALA A 16 -36.64 -16.91 2.71
N ALA A 17 -37.01 -17.66 1.70
CA ALA A 17 -38.36 -18.15 1.55
C ALA A 17 -38.65 -19.17 2.66
N THR A 18 -39.41 -18.76 3.68
CA THR A 18 -40.03 -19.67 4.64
C THR A 18 -41.25 -20.27 3.98
N LEU A 19 -41.23 -21.56 3.67
CA LEU A 19 -42.37 -22.32 3.18
C LEU A 19 -43.50 -22.34 4.21
N LEU A 20 -44.52 -21.49 4.02
CA LEU A 20 -45.81 -21.65 4.66
C LEU A 20 -46.69 -22.49 3.76
N ALA A 21 -46.92 -23.77 4.17
CA ALA A 21 -47.91 -24.63 3.56
C ALA A 21 -49.32 -24.06 3.85
N GLY A 22 -49.81 -23.20 2.98
CA GLY A 22 -51.19 -22.74 2.99
C GLY A 22 -52.08 -23.79 2.39
N ALA A 23 -52.97 -24.36 3.20
CA ALA A 23 -54.04 -25.24 2.71
C ALA A 23 -55.02 -24.39 1.88
N VAL A 24 -55.07 -24.63 0.55
CA VAL A 24 -56.10 -24.07 -0.32
C VAL A 24 -57.39 -24.84 -0.12
N THR A 25 -58.32 -24.24 0.63
CA THR A 25 -59.73 -24.72 0.65
C THR A 25 -60.44 -24.25 -0.61
N LEU A 26 -60.68 -25.14 -1.51
CA LEU A 26 -61.54 -24.92 -2.68
C LEU A 26 -63.01 -24.89 -2.22
N SER A 27 -63.61 -23.70 -2.09
CA SER A 27 -65.03 -23.50 -1.97
C SER A 27 -65.66 -23.39 -3.38
N GLY A 28 -65.93 -24.50 -3.99
CA GLY A 28 -66.78 -24.61 -5.19
C GLY A 28 -67.82 -25.65 -4.93
N GLY A 29 -69.01 -25.23 -4.57
CA GLY A 29 -70.13 -26.11 -4.27
C GLY A 29 -70.61 -26.81 -5.54
N ALA A 30 -70.24 -28.04 -5.72
CA ALA A 30 -70.94 -29.03 -6.50
C ALA A 30 -71.24 -30.21 -5.56
N ALA A 31 -72.51 -30.45 -5.27
CA ALA A 31 -72.95 -31.58 -4.50
C ALA A 31 -72.55 -32.88 -5.24
N TRP A 32 -71.51 -33.53 -4.76
CA TRP A 32 -71.10 -34.83 -5.24
C TRP A 32 -71.85 -35.90 -4.43
N ALA A 33 -72.68 -36.69 -5.15
CA ALA A 33 -73.21 -37.92 -4.58
C ALA A 33 -72.04 -38.83 -4.20
N ALA A 34 -71.84 -38.99 -2.90
CA ALA A 34 -70.75 -39.84 -2.39
C ALA A 34 -71.07 -41.31 -2.60
N THR A 35 -70.47 -41.92 -3.60
CA THR A 35 -70.43 -43.40 -3.73
C THR A 35 -69.43 -43.94 -2.69
N PRO A 36 -69.83 -45.00 -1.93
CA PRO A 36 -68.93 -45.59 -0.94
C PRO A 36 -67.67 -46.12 -1.61
N LEU A 37 -66.51 -45.65 -1.22
CA LEU A 37 -65.24 -46.17 -1.68
C LEU A 37 -64.97 -47.50 -0.96
N PRO A 38 -64.56 -48.54 -1.70
CA PRO A 38 -64.22 -49.84 -1.11
C PRO A 38 -62.99 -49.73 -0.21
N SER A 39 -62.93 -50.56 0.82
CA SER A 39 -61.74 -50.69 1.69
C SER A 39 -60.48 -51.19 0.93
N THR A 40 -60.64 -51.56 -0.34
CA THR A 40 -59.60 -51.89 -1.28
C THR A 40 -59.78 -51.10 -2.56
N GLY A 41 -58.69 -50.67 -3.17
CA GLY A 41 -58.75 -49.93 -4.42
C GLY A 41 -57.43 -49.96 -5.16
N GLN A 42 -57.43 -49.29 -6.31
CA GLN A 42 -56.24 -49.15 -7.14
C GLN A 42 -56.03 -47.68 -7.50
N LEU A 43 -54.81 -47.19 -7.34
CA LEU A 43 -54.36 -45.90 -7.83
C LEU A 43 -53.68 -46.05 -9.18
N VAL A 44 -54.10 -45.29 -10.14
CA VAL A 44 -53.48 -45.21 -11.46
C VAL A 44 -53.24 -43.74 -11.82
N ASP A 45 -52.26 -43.47 -12.69
CA ASP A 45 -52.09 -42.15 -13.30
C ASP A 45 -53.14 -41.94 -14.43
N SER A 46 -53.16 -40.74 -15.00
CA SER A 46 -54.08 -40.37 -16.09
C SER A 46 -53.90 -41.19 -17.34
N ALA A 47 -52.75 -41.81 -17.55
CA ALA A 47 -52.45 -42.77 -18.66
C ALA A 47 -52.87 -44.22 -18.31
N GLY A 48 -53.34 -44.48 -17.09
CA GLY A 48 -53.71 -45.76 -16.61
C GLY A 48 -52.64 -46.66 -16.03
N HIS A 49 -51.41 -46.14 -15.85
CA HIS A 49 -50.32 -46.86 -15.20
C HIS A 49 -50.51 -46.91 -13.68
N PRO A 50 -50.17 -48.01 -13.01
CA PRO A 50 -50.30 -48.11 -11.55
C PRO A 50 -49.34 -47.17 -10.83
N VAL A 51 -49.84 -46.50 -9.77
CA VAL A 51 -49.03 -45.63 -8.92
C VAL A 51 -48.67 -46.36 -7.63
N ALA A 52 -47.42 -46.82 -7.55
CA ALA A 52 -46.87 -47.49 -6.37
C ALA A 52 -46.36 -46.48 -5.31
N GLY A 53 -46.32 -46.88 -4.05
CA GLY A 53 -45.74 -46.07 -2.98
C GLY A 53 -46.59 -44.88 -2.52
N ALA A 54 -47.80 -44.71 -3.02
CA ALA A 54 -48.68 -43.67 -2.60
C ALA A 54 -49.34 -44.01 -1.24
N VAL A 55 -49.40 -43.07 -0.35
CA VAL A 55 -50.06 -43.24 0.97
C VAL A 55 -51.54 -42.89 0.86
N VAL A 56 -52.37 -43.86 1.08
CA VAL A 56 -53.84 -43.69 1.17
C VAL A 56 -54.21 -43.68 2.63
N SER A 57 -54.83 -42.59 3.10
CA SER A 57 -55.22 -42.44 4.50
C SER A 57 -56.73 -42.12 4.63
N GLU A 58 -57.30 -42.70 5.63
CA GLU A 58 -58.65 -42.37 6.14
C GLU A 58 -58.47 -41.49 7.37
N PRO A 59 -59.10 -40.32 7.44
CA PRO A 59 -58.98 -39.44 8.62
C PRO A 59 -59.56 -40.09 9.87
N ALA A 60 -58.99 -39.78 11.03
CA ALA A 60 -59.52 -40.19 12.32
C ALA A 60 -60.91 -39.56 12.52
N THR A 61 -61.83 -40.32 13.11
CA THR A 61 -63.14 -39.81 13.57
C THR A 61 -63.24 -39.97 15.07
N LEU A 62 -64.26 -39.38 15.68
CA LEU A 62 -64.50 -39.49 17.15
C LEU A 62 -64.60 -40.92 17.68
N LEU A 63 -64.83 -41.92 16.79
CA LEU A 63 -65.02 -43.32 17.10
C LEU A 63 -64.00 -44.29 16.51
N ALA A 64 -63.02 -43.78 15.74
CA ALA A 64 -62.01 -44.62 15.09
C ALA A 64 -60.70 -43.88 14.80
N SER A 65 -59.56 -44.55 15.06
CA SER A 65 -58.23 -44.02 14.71
C SER A 65 -58.03 -44.00 13.19
N ALA A 66 -57.18 -43.09 12.69
CA ALA A 66 -56.81 -43.02 11.26
C ALA A 66 -56.27 -44.37 10.76
N ALA A 67 -56.68 -44.75 9.55
CA ALA A 67 -56.13 -45.91 8.86
C ALA A 67 -55.27 -45.47 7.67
N GLN A 68 -54.17 -46.13 7.43
CA GLN A 68 -53.28 -45.84 6.31
C GLN A 68 -52.89 -47.14 5.58
N ALA A 69 -52.73 -47.03 4.27
CA ALA A 69 -52.16 -48.09 3.44
C ALA A 69 -51.24 -47.45 2.40
N VAL A 70 -50.22 -48.18 2.01
CA VAL A 70 -49.28 -47.80 0.92
C VAL A 70 -49.61 -48.69 -0.27
N THR A 71 -49.66 -48.11 -1.48
CA THR A 71 -49.94 -48.87 -2.71
C THR A 71 -48.75 -49.74 -3.06
N ASP A 72 -49.05 -50.96 -3.50
CA ASP A 72 -48.08 -51.92 -4.02
C ASP A 72 -47.63 -51.58 -5.46
N ALA A 73 -46.76 -52.43 -6.05
CA ALA A 73 -46.25 -52.23 -7.42
C ALA A 73 -47.37 -52.19 -8.49
N GLY A 74 -48.54 -52.77 -8.22
CA GLY A 74 -49.73 -52.74 -9.09
C GLY A 74 -50.65 -51.53 -8.74
N GLY A 75 -50.22 -50.62 -7.89
CA GLY A 75 -51.01 -49.45 -7.47
C GLY A 75 -52.17 -49.83 -6.54
N ARG A 76 -52.24 -51.02 -6.01
CA ARG A 76 -53.32 -51.50 -5.16
C ARG A 76 -53.10 -51.20 -3.71
N TYR A 77 -54.16 -50.83 -3.03
CA TYR A 77 -54.17 -50.61 -1.57
C TYR A 77 -55.29 -51.39 -0.88
N ARG A 78 -55.08 -51.70 0.39
CA ARG A 78 -56.09 -52.32 1.24
C ARG A 78 -56.06 -51.63 2.61
N LEU A 79 -57.16 -50.94 2.92
CA LEU A 79 -57.42 -50.37 4.28
C LEU A 79 -58.15 -51.42 5.10
N GLY A 80 -57.85 -51.54 6.37
CA GLY A 80 -58.50 -52.50 7.28
C GLY A 80 -60.01 -52.34 7.24
N ALA A 81 -60.77 -53.45 7.17
CA ALA A 81 -62.22 -53.47 7.06
C ALA A 81 -62.87 -52.78 8.27
N ARG A 82 -63.60 -51.68 8.04
CA ARG A 82 -64.46 -51.00 9.03
C ARG A 82 -65.88 -50.94 8.53
N ARG A 83 -66.81 -51.38 9.38
CA ARG A 83 -68.27 -51.21 9.10
C ARG A 83 -68.73 -49.85 9.58
N TRP A 84 -69.13 -48.97 8.68
CA TRP A 84 -69.83 -47.73 9.00
C TRP A 84 -71.24 -47.77 8.51
N PRO A 85 -72.20 -47.42 9.31
CA PRO A 85 -73.59 -47.55 8.87
C PRO A 85 -74.11 -46.40 8.00
N TYR A 86 -73.49 -45.24 7.93
CA TYR A 86 -74.18 -44.08 7.34
C TYR A 86 -73.38 -43.06 6.51
N GLN A 87 -72.08 -43.17 6.37
CA GLN A 87 -71.33 -42.29 5.43
C GLN A 87 -70.08 -43.00 4.89
N PRO A 88 -69.81 -42.90 3.54
CA PRO A 88 -68.59 -43.45 2.97
C PRO A 88 -67.36 -42.65 3.45
N PRO A 89 -66.27 -43.32 3.79
CA PRO A 89 -65.07 -42.65 4.23
C PRO A 89 -64.47 -41.77 3.12
N VAL A 90 -64.06 -40.55 3.48
CA VAL A 90 -63.32 -39.67 2.59
C VAL A 90 -61.84 -40.08 2.65
N LEU A 91 -61.37 -40.75 1.62
CA LEU A 91 -59.93 -41.14 1.52
C LEU A 91 -59.11 -39.96 1.03
N THR A 92 -57.98 -39.73 1.70
CA THR A 92 -56.99 -38.76 1.28
C THR A 92 -55.78 -39.50 0.76
N VAL A 93 -55.37 -39.21 -0.48
CA VAL A 93 -54.14 -39.75 -1.06
C VAL A 93 -53.06 -38.70 -0.99
N ARG A 94 -51.93 -39.04 -0.41
CA ARG A 94 -50.73 -38.19 -0.37
C ARG A 94 -49.64 -38.87 -1.18
N THR A 95 -49.22 -38.20 -2.24
CA THR A 95 -48.06 -38.55 -3.02
C THR A 95 -47.44 -37.27 -3.61
N PRO A 96 -46.14 -37.09 -3.55
CA PRO A 96 -45.47 -35.81 -3.90
C PRO A 96 -45.78 -35.32 -5.31
N ASP A 97 -45.95 -36.22 -6.27
CA ASP A 97 -45.96 -35.89 -7.69
C ASP A 97 -47.34 -35.79 -8.31
N PHE A 98 -48.41 -36.02 -7.52
CA PHE A 98 -49.78 -36.10 -8.03
C PHE A 98 -50.79 -35.24 -7.30
N VAL A 99 -51.76 -34.76 -8.05
CA VAL A 99 -52.96 -34.07 -7.51
C VAL A 99 -54.01 -35.13 -7.18
N PRO A 100 -54.54 -35.17 -5.95
CA PRO A 100 -55.59 -36.11 -5.58
C PRO A 100 -56.88 -35.83 -6.36
N GLN A 101 -57.43 -36.86 -7.08
CA GLN A 101 -58.76 -36.79 -7.71
C GLN A 101 -59.63 -37.96 -7.25
N ARG A 102 -60.97 -37.71 -7.14
CA ARG A 102 -61.95 -38.75 -6.83
C ARG A 102 -62.61 -39.26 -8.10
N THR A 103 -62.70 -40.57 -8.24
CA THR A 103 -63.49 -41.20 -9.31
C THR A 103 -64.63 -42.06 -8.70
N THR A 104 -65.77 -42.18 -9.40
CA THR A 104 -66.85 -43.10 -9.05
C THR A 104 -66.46 -44.51 -9.41
N GLY A 105 -66.16 -45.38 -8.41
CA GLY A 105 -66.01 -46.81 -8.67
C GLY A 105 -64.68 -47.48 -8.33
N GLY A 106 -64.17 -47.39 -7.14
CA GLY A 106 -63.06 -48.18 -6.61
C GLY A 106 -61.66 -47.96 -7.23
N ARG A 107 -61.59 -47.31 -8.35
CA ARG A 107 -60.37 -46.93 -9.04
C ARG A 107 -60.19 -45.41 -8.91
N LEU A 108 -59.11 -44.97 -8.31
CA LEU A 108 -58.77 -43.53 -8.17
C LEU A 108 -57.71 -43.16 -9.19
N VAL A 109 -58.00 -42.21 -10.05
CA VAL A 109 -57.04 -41.65 -11.01
C VAL A 109 -56.34 -40.48 -10.35
N LEU A 110 -55.04 -40.54 -10.32
CA LEU A 110 -54.20 -39.45 -9.89
C LEU A 110 -53.62 -38.72 -11.12
N HIS A 111 -53.75 -37.45 -11.12
CA HIS A 111 -53.18 -36.59 -12.14
C HIS A 111 -51.86 -36.00 -11.63
N ARG A 112 -50.86 -35.98 -12.49
CA ARG A 112 -49.54 -35.40 -12.17
C ARG A 112 -49.65 -33.90 -12.07
N TRP A 113 -48.90 -33.37 -11.13
CA TRP A 113 -48.68 -31.94 -11.13
C TRP A 113 -48.01 -31.51 -12.43
N PRO A 114 -48.39 -30.34 -13.01
CA PRO A 114 -47.75 -29.84 -14.22
C PRO A 114 -46.25 -29.62 -14.04
N ARG A 115 -45.52 -29.97 -15.07
CA ARG A 115 -44.09 -29.76 -15.15
C ARG A 115 -43.79 -28.63 -16.14
N VAL A 116 -42.86 -27.75 -15.77
CA VAL A 116 -42.34 -26.72 -16.65
C VAL A 116 -40.84 -26.91 -16.76
N ASP A 117 -40.39 -27.14 -17.98
CA ASP A 117 -38.95 -27.18 -18.34
C ASP A 117 -38.64 -25.99 -19.21
N GLY A 118 -37.45 -25.43 -19.11
CA GLY A 118 -37.11 -24.29 -19.93
C GLY A 118 -35.64 -23.96 -19.98
N GLN A 119 -35.36 -22.95 -20.77
CA GLN A 119 -34.04 -22.38 -20.90
C GLN A 119 -34.12 -20.85 -20.91
N VAL A 120 -33.19 -20.20 -20.20
CA VAL A 120 -33.00 -18.76 -20.22
C VAL A 120 -31.77 -18.47 -21.06
N VAL A 121 -31.91 -17.57 -22.04
CA VAL A 121 -30.87 -17.19 -22.97
C VAL A 121 -30.85 -15.65 -23.11
N ASP A 122 -29.72 -15.10 -23.53
CA ASP A 122 -29.65 -13.72 -23.96
C ASP A 122 -30.21 -13.51 -25.38
N ASP A 123 -30.14 -12.28 -25.86
CA ASP A 123 -30.59 -11.88 -27.20
C ASP A 123 -29.69 -12.41 -28.35
N GLU A 124 -28.50 -12.92 -28.06
CA GLU A 124 -27.65 -13.66 -29.01
C GLU A 124 -27.84 -15.17 -28.92
N GLY A 125 -28.66 -15.63 -27.97
CA GLY A 125 -28.97 -17.03 -27.78
C GLY A 125 -27.99 -17.76 -26.87
N ALA A 126 -27.06 -17.06 -26.23
CA ALA A 126 -26.17 -17.64 -25.23
C ALA A 126 -26.95 -17.98 -23.96
N ALA A 127 -26.61 -19.10 -23.32
CA ALA A 127 -27.22 -19.51 -22.06
C ALA A 127 -26.89 -18.56 -20.92
N ILE A 128 -27.88 -18.27 -20.05
CA ILE A 128 -27.70 -17.45 -18.86
C ILE A 128 -27.71 -18.33 -17.61
N PRO A 129 -26.56 -18.72 -17.04
CA PRO A 129 -26.49 -19.46 -15.80
C PRO A 129 -26.90 -18.60 -14.62
N GLY A 130 -27.52 -19.21 -13.60
CA GLY A 130 -27.86 -18.50 -12.37
C GLY A 130 -28.99 -17.47 -12.48
N ALA A 131 -29.68 -17.41 -13.61
CA ALA A 131 -30.88 -16.59 -13.74
C ALA A 131 -32.00 -17.12 -12.82
N VAL A 132 -32.65 -16.21 -12.11
CA VAL A 132 -33.78 -16.54 -11.25
C VAL A 132 -35.06 -16.57 -12.08
N VAL A 133 -35.69 -17.75 -12.17
CA VAL A 133 -36.97 -17.95 -12.87
C VAL A 133 -38.07 -18.11 -11.82
N THR A 134 -39.02 -17.18 -11.81
CA THR A 134 -40.14 -17.15 -10.87
C THR A 134 -41.43 -17.53 -11.57
N PHE A 135 -42.22 -18.40 -10.95
CA PHE A 135 -43.46 -18.91 -11.44
C PHE A 135 -44.63 -18.39 -10.59
N GLY A 136 -45.66 -17.84 -11.22
CA GLY A 136 -46.78 -17.30 -10.49
C GLY A 136 -48.12 -17.45 -11.22
N VAL A 137 -49.23 -17.44 -10.48
CA VAL A 137 -50.58 -17.34 -11.01
C VAL A 137 -51.29 -16.14 -10.39
N GLY A 138 -51.67 -15.18 -11.22
CA GLY A 138 -52.15 -13.87 -10.72
C GLY A 138 -51.05 -13.16 -9.93
N SER A 139 -51.33 -12.79 -8.69
CA SER A 139 -50.37 -12.15 -7.77
C SER A 139 -49.63 -13.14 -6.86
N THR A 140 -49.87 -14.43 -6.98
CA THR A 140 -49.31 -15.44 -6.09
C THR A 140 -48.08 -16.09 -6.75
N VAL A 141 -46.93 -16.01 -6.08
CA VAL A 141 -45.72 -16.74 -6.45
C VAL A 141 -45.89 -18.19 -5.98
N LEU A 142 -45.73 -19.14 -6.92
CA LEU A 142 -45.83 -20.58 -6.68
C LEU A 142 -44.49 -21.20 -6.36
N ASP A 143 -43.44 -20.81 -7.11
CA ASP A 143 -42.10 -21.34 -6.96
C ASP A 143 -41.08 -20.40 -7.63
N ALA A 144 -39.77 -20.60 -7.32
CA ALA A 144 -38.66 -19.94 -7.97
C ALA A 144 -37.48 -20.89 -8.05
N VAL A 145 -36.82 -20.96 -9.22
CA VAL A 145 -35.64 -21.79 -9.45
C VAL A 145 -34.53 -21.00 -10.11
N MET A 146 -33.30 -21.44 -9.94
CA MET A 146 -32.16 -20.90 -10.67
C MET A 146 -31.80 -21.78 -11.85
N THR A 147 -31.34 -21.17 -12.92
CA THR A 147 -30.86 -21.91 -14.10
C THR A 147 -29.49 -22.55 -13.83
N ASP A 148 -29.24 -23.70 -14.44
CA ASP A 148 -27.95 -24.38 -14.44
C ASP A 148 -26.94 -23.69 -15.39
N LEU A 149 -25.76 -24.32 -15.54
CA LEU A 149 -24.68 -23.82 -16.42
C LEU A 149 -25.05 -23.68 -17.88
N ASP A 150 -26.06 -24.45 -18.33
CA ASP A 150 -26.60 -24.38 -19.70
C ASP A 150 -27.82 -23.46 -19.79
N GLY A 151 -28.10 -22.68 -18.74
CA GLY A 151 -29.27 -21.79 -18.65
C GLY A 151 -30.59 -22.55 -18.51
N ARG A 152 -30.58 -23.85 -18.18
CA ARG A 152 -31.78 -24.69 -18.12
C ARG A 152 -32.36 -24.75 -16.73
N PHE A 153 -33.67 -24.92 -16.66
CA PHE A 153 -34.41 -25.15 -15.43
C PHE A 153 -35.52 -26.20 -15.64
N ALA A 154 -35.93 -26.82 -14.54
CA ALA A 154 -37.06 -27.73 -14.50
C ALA A 154 -37.78 -27.59 -13.15
N VAL A 155 -39.09 -27.49 -13.17
CA VAL A 155 -39.91 -27.36 -11.96
C VAL A 155 -41.22 -28.09 -12.06
N VAL A 156 -41.69 -28.67 -10.97
CA VAL A 156 -43.01 -29.26 -10.82
C VAL A 156 -43.88 -28.33 -10.00
N LEU A 157 -44.91 -27.74 -10.62
CA LEU A 157 -45.72 -26.69 -9.99
C LEU A 157 -46.95 -27.26 -9.30
N ARG A 158 -47.15 -26.99 -8.02
CA ARG A 158 -48.31 -27.45 -7.25
C ARG A 158 -49.51 -26.50 -7.43
N ALA A 159 -49.96 -26.39 -8.70
CA ALA A 159 -51.12 -25.58 -9.07
C ALA A 159 -52.02 -26.36 -10.02
N ALA A 160 -53.32 -26.30 -9.88
CA ALA A 160 -54.27 -27.19 -10.56
C ALA A 160 -54.48 -26.87 -12.03
N ALA A 161 -54.61 -25.66 -12.44
CA ALA A 161 -54.74 -25.14 -13.80
C ALA A 161 -54.78 -23.61 -13.80
N GLY A 162 -54.43 -22.98 -14.91
CA GLY A 162 -54.47 -21.53 -15.07
C GLY A 162 -53.49 -20.98 -16.06
N THR A 163 -53.39 -19.68 -16.17
CA THR A 163 -52.32 -19.01 -16.92
C THR A 163 -51.16 -18.75 -15.98
N LEU A 164 -50.03 -19.40 -16.24
CA LEU A 164 -48.80 -19.25 -15.50
C LEU A 164 -48.02 -18.05 -16.04
N SER A 165 -47.65 -17.12 -15.16
CA SER A 165 -46.69 -16.08 -15.46
C SER A 165 -45.29 -16.58 -15.06
N VAL A 166 -44.36 -16.61 -16.02
CA VAL A 166 -42.98 -17.00 -15.81
C VAL A 166 -42.12 -15.78 -16.05
N THR A 167 -41.39 -15.39 -15.03
CA THR A 167 -40.51 -14.20 -15.07
C THR A 167 -39.07 -14.65 -14.86
N GLY A 168 -38.18 -14.28 -15.77
CA GLY A 168 -36.75 -14.46 -15.63
C GLY A 168 -36.09 -13.17 -15.26
N LEU A 169 -35.12 -13.23 -14.33
CA LEU A 169 -34.30 -12.11 -13.89
C LEU A 169 -32.84 -12.55 -13.81
N SER A 170 -31.94 -11.65 -14.21
CA SER A 170 -30.50 -11.81 -14.03
C SER A 170 -29.91 -10.44 -13.72
N ASP A 171 -28.85 -10.38 -12.95
CA ASP A 171 -28.17 -9.13 -12.60
C ASP A 171 -27.61 -8.41 -13.83
N GLU A 172 -27.47 -9.12 -14.94
CA GLU A 172 -26.83 -8.63 -16.15
C GLU A 172 -27.79 -8.42 -17.33
N HIS A 173 -29.09 -8.71 -17.14
CA HIS A 173 -30.06 -8.70 -18.24
C HIS A 173 -31.40 -8.11 -17.77
N ASP A 174 -32.13 -7.53 -18.69
CA ASP A 174 -33.51 -7.14 -18.43
C ASP A 174 -34.38 -8.34 -18.10
N GLY A 175 -35.28 -8.13 -17.17
CA GLY A 175 -36.29 -9.11 -16.85
C GLY A 175 -37.21 -9.36 -18.05
N ALA A 176 -37.52 -10.62 -18.33
CA ALA A 176 -38.51 -11.00 -19.30
C ALA A 176 -39.63 -11.80 -18.64
N ALA A 177 -40.85 -11.61 -19.10
CA ALA A 177 -42.02 -12.36 -18.63
C ALA A 177 -42.75 -13.00 -19.79
N GLN A 178 -43.18 -14.26 -19.58
CA GLN A 178 -43.97 -15.01 -20.54
C GLN A 178 -45.21 -15.62 -19.85
N GLN A 179 -46.32 -15.63 -20.56
CA GLN A 179 -47.55 -16.28 -20.11
C GLN A 179 -47.66 -17.66 -20.75
N VAL A 180 -47.90 -18.71 -19.96
CA VAL A 180 -47.98 -20.09 -20.41
C VAL A 180 -49.21 -20.76 -19.83
N PRO A 181 -50.04 -21.43 -20.65
CA PRO A 181 -51.18 -22.20 -20.12
C PRO A 181 -50.65 -23.38 -19.31
N LEU A 182 -51.17 -23.54 -18.11
CA LEU A 182 -50.87 -24.64 -17.21
C LEU A 182 -52.05 -25.61 -17.21
N THR A 183 -51.79 -26.88 -17.49
CA THR A 183 -52.81 -27.94 -17.45
C THR A 183 -52.34 -29.09 -16.60
N ILE A 184 -53.26 -29.70 -15.86
CA ILE A 184 -52.98 -30.93 -15.11
C ILE A 184 -52.49 -32.00 -16.08
N ASP A 185 -51.54 -32.84 -15.69
CA ASP A 185 -50.84 -33.82 -16.51
C ASP A 185 -50.05 -33.24 -17.70
N GLY A 186 -50.02 -31.93 -17.81
CA GLY A 186 -49.30 -31.24 -18.88
C GLY A 186 -47.83 -30.96 -18.57
N SER A 187 -47.05 -30.81 -19.62
CA SER A 187 -45.72 -30.25 -19.58
C SER A 187 -45.62 -29.03 -20.49
N ALA A 188 -44.94 -28.01 -20.06
CA ALA A 188 -44.65 -26.84 -20.88
C ALA A 188 -43.14 -26.70 -21.06
N ALA A 189 -42.70 -26.42 -22.29
CA ALA A 189 -41.33 -26.04 -22.59
C ALA A 189 -41.27 -24.54 -22.84
N ILE A 190 -40.40 -23.85 -22.15
CA ILE A 190 -40.30 -22.36 -22.17
C ILE A 190 -38.90 -21.98 -22.57
N ARG A 191 -38.79 -20.98 -23.44
CA ARG A 191 -37.54 -20.27 -23.69
C ARG A 191 -37.75 -18.78 -23.34
N LEU A 192 -37.02 -18.32 -22.33
CA LEU A 192 -36.99 -16.91 -21.96
C LEU A 192 -35.76 -16.25 -22.57
N THR A 193 -35.97 -15.16 -23.27
CA THR A 193 -34.87 -14.34 -23.79
C THR A 193 -34.78 -13.08 -22.91
N LEU A 194 -33.66 -12.90 -22.22
CA LEU A 194 -33.37 -11.72 -21.44
C LEU A 194 -32.41 -10.83 -22.22
N PRO A 195 -32.82 -9.64 -22.67
CA PRO A 195 -31.96 -8.74 -23.41
C PRO A 195 -30.78 -8.27 -22.52
N ARG A 196 -29.57 -8.24 -23.06
CA ARG A 196 -28.42 -7.66 -22.37
C ARG A 196 -28.59 -6.16 -22.28
N GLN A 197 -28.27 -5.60 -21.11
CA GLN A 197 -28.38 -4.16 -20.85
C GLN A 197 -27.09 -3.53 -20.36
N PHE A 198 -25.96 -4.15 -20.62
CA PHE A 198 -24.69 -3.57 -20.22
C PHE A 198 -24.15 -2.60 -21.25
N ALA A 199 -23.45 -1.63 -20.72
CA ALA A 199 -22.63 -0.67 -21.42
C ALA A 199 -21.25 -0.61 -20.76
N ARG A 200 -20.32 0.12 -21.34
CA ARG A 200 -18.99 0.36 -20.77
C ARG A 200 -18.76 1.85 -20.55
N LEU A 201 -18.13 2.17 -19.43
CA LEU A 201 -17.56 3.49 -19.17
C LEU A 201 -16.05 3.34 -19.22
N HIS A 202 -15.40 4.02 -20.15
CA HIS A 202 -13.96 4.23 -20.12
C HIS A 202 -13.68 5.49 -19.32
N VAL A 203 -13.01 5.35 -18.16
CA VAL A 203 -12.81 6.46 -17.22
C VAL A 203 -11.33 6.78 -17.10
N GLU A 204 -11.00 8.03 -17.40
CA GLU A 204 -9.67 8.59 -17.23
C GLU A 204 -9.69 9.74 -16.23
N SER A 205 -8.56 10.02 -15.59
CA SER A 205 -8.37 11.20 -14.74
C SER A 205 -7.00 11.83 -14.93
N ASP A 206 -6.92 13.13 -14.72
CA ASP A 206 -5.68 13.90 -14.62
C ASP A 206 -5.66 14.58 -13.24
N PRO A 207 -4.75 14.18 -12.33
CA PRO A 207 -3.75 13.11 -12.46
C PRO A 207 -4.37 11.71 -12.52
N ALA A 208 -3.71 10.82 -13.26
CA ALA A 208 -4.10 9.41 -13.35
C ALA A 208 -3.94 8.68 -12.00
N GLY A 209 -4.49 7.44 -11.93
CA GLY A 209 -4.34 6.61 -10.73
C GLY A 209 -5.39 6.90 -9.65
N GLN A 210 -6.48 7.60 -9.95
CA GLN A 210 -7.55 7.88 -9.00
C GLN A 210 -8.67 6.85 -9.11
N ALA A 211 -9.27 6.49 -7.96
CA ALA A 211 -10.40 5.57 -7.91
C ALA A 211 -11.71 6.33 -8.15
N PRO A 212 -12.48 6.00 -9.20
CA PRO A 212 -13.80 6.59 -9.43
C PRO A 212 -14.87 5.99 -8.54
N GLN A 213 -15.94 6.74 -8.35
CA GLN A 213 -17.22 6.25 -7.85
C GLN A 213 -18.25 6.34 -8.99
N VAL A 214 -19.08 5.32 -9.12
CA VAL A 214 -20.22 5.32 -10.03
C VAL A 214 -21.49 5.21 -9.20
N ASP A 215 -22.44 6.12 -9.41
CA ASP A 215 -23.70 6.22 -8.68
C ASP A 215 -23.51 6.25 -7.14
N GLY A 216 -22.43 6.91 -6.71
CA GLY A 216 -22.05 7.06 -5.31
C GLY A 216 -21.43 5.82 -4.68
N GLN A 217 -21.12 4.77 -5.45
CA GLN A 217 -20.49 3.56 -4.97
C GLN A 217 -19.05 3.42 -5.52
N PRO A 218 -18.09 2.96 -4.68
CA PRO A 218 -16.77 2.60 -5.16
C PRO A 218 -16.86 1.48 -6.19
N VAL A 219 -15.98 1.49 -7.19
CA VAL A 219 -15.91 0.47 -8.24
C VAL A 219 -14.71 -0.45 -7.98
N PRO A 220 -14.92 -1.67 -7.44
CA PRO A 220 -13.81 -2.58 -7.09
C PRO A 220 -12.94 -2.97 -8.29
N ASP A 221 -13.56 -3.09 -9.47
CA ASP A 221 -12.87 -3.47 -10.72
C ASP A 221 -12.08 -2.32 -11.34
N CYS A 222 -12.20 -1.10 -10.77
CA CYS A 222 -11.44 0.08 -11.17
C CYS A 222 -10.79 0.76 -9.95
N PRO A 223 -9.76 0.18 -9.36
CA PRO A 223 -9.07 0.78 -8.22
C PRO A 223 -8.26 2.02 -8.59
N ALA A 224 -7.97 2.21 -9.90
CA ALA A 224 -7.18 3.33 -10.41
C ALA A 224 -7.47 3.59 -11.89
N THR A 225 -7.58 4.87 -12.27
CA THR A 225 -7.71 5.31 -13.67
C THR A 225 -6.36 5.21 -14.41
N PRO A 226 -6.36 4.97 -15.75
CA PRO A 226 -7.53 4.70 -16.60
C PRO A 226 -8.08 3.29 -16.41
N CYS A 227 -9.39 3.12 -16.56
CA CYS A 227 -10.05 1.83 -16.45
C CYS A 227 -11.35 1.76 -17.26
N ASP A 228 -11.78 0.52 -17.55
CA ASP A 228 -13.06 0.22 -18.16
C ASP A 228 -14.01 -0.36 -17.12
N ILE A 229 -15.18 0.26 -16.95
CA ILE A 229 -16.19 -0.11 -15.98
C ILE A 229 -17.39 -0.63 -16.73
N ARG A 230 -17.88 -1.79 -16.36
CA ARG A 230 -19.14 -2.33 -16.87
C ARG A 230 -20.29 -1.76 -16.04
N VAL A 231 -21.26 -1.14 -16.70
CA VAL A 231 -22.44 -0.52 -16.07
C VAL A 231 -23.71 -0.98 -16.79
N LEU A 232 -24.85 -0.79 -16.18
CA LEU A 232 -26.14 -0.92 -16.88
C LEU A 232 -26.28 0.20 -17.91
N ALA A 233 -27.06 0.00 -18.98
CA ALA A 233 -27.38 1.08 -19.88
C ALA A 233 -28.27 2.13 -19.15
N GLY A 234 -27.97 3.41 -19.34
CA GLY A 234 -28.70 4.48 -18.66
C GLY A 234 -27.84 5.69 -18.35
N VAL A 235 -28.33 6.52 -17.46
CA VAL A 235 -27.58 7.67 -16.92
C VAL A 235 -26.87 7.25 -15.66
N HIS A 236 -25.55 7.44 -15.64
CA HIS A 236 -24.71 7.17 -14.47
C HIS A 236 -24.03 8.44 -14.03
N GLN A 237 -23.86 8.62 -12.74
CA GLN A 237 -23.04 9.68 -12.18
C GLN A 237 -21.66 9.14 -11.87
N VAL A 238 -20.62 9.67 -12.55
CA VAL A 238 -19.22 9.39 -12.24
C VAL A 238 -18.70 10.51 -11.36
N ALA A 239 -18.07 10.14 -10.25
CA ALA A 239 -17.53 11.10 -9.30
C ALA A 239 -16.12 10.70 -8.86
N PHE A 240 -15.32 11.74 -8.58
CA PHE A 240 -14.04 11.63 -7.89
C PHE A 240 -14.06 12.56 -6.68
N GLY A 241 -13.34 12.16 -5.63
CA GLY A 241 -13.29 12.95 -4.40
C GLY A 241 -12.19 12.45 -3.47
N GLY A 242 -12.42 12.61 -2.19
CA GLY A 242 -11.48 12.22 -1.14
C GLY A 242 -10.75 13.42 -0.55
N ASP A 243 -9.66 13.15 0.20
CA ASP A 243 -8.96 14.17 0.98
C ASP A 243 -8.10 15.09 0.14
N LEU A 244 -7.63 14.62 -1.02
CA LEU A 244 -6.63 15.31 -1.84
C LEU A 244 -7.20 16.20 -2.93
N PHE A 245 -8.42 15.92 -3.43
CA PHE A 245 -8.99 16.62 -4.57
C PHE A 245 -10.32 17.27 -4.25
N VAL A 246 -10.60 18.39 -4.92
CA VAL A 246 -11.92 19.01 -4.92
C VAL A 246 -12.91 18.01 -5.52
N PRO A 247 -14.08 17.80 -4.91
CA PRO A 247 -15.07 16.87 -5.44
C PRO A 247 -15.43 17.21 -6.89
N TRP A 248 -15.26 16.25 -7.77
CA TRP A 248 -15.61 16.33 -9.18
C TRP A 248 -16.68 15.30 -9.50
N ARG A 249 -17.66 15.64 -10.31
CA ARG A 249 -18.72 14.74 -10.76
C ARG A 249 -19.26 15.15 -12.10
N THR A 250 -19.73 14.15 -12.86
CA THR A 250 -20.46 14.35 -14.11
C THR A 250 -21.47 13.25 -14.29
N ASP A 251 -22.56 13.57 -14.98
CA ASP A 251 -23.55 12.58 -15.43
C ASP A 251 -23.20 12.17 -16.87
N VAL A 252 -23.30 10.88 -17.14
CA VAL A 252 -23.04 10.30 -18.45
C VAL A 252 -24.17 9.37 -18.86
N GLN A 253 -24.70 9.58 -20.06
CA GLN A 253 -25.64 8.65 -20.68
C GLN A 253 -24.84 7.59 -21.43
N VAL A 254 -25.12 6.32 -21.17
CA VAL A 254 -24.52 5.19 -21.89
C VAL A 254 -25.62 4.32 -22.45
N ASP A 255 -25.62 4.17 -23.75
CA ASP A 255 -26.59 3.31 -24.43
C ASP A 255 -26.15 1.84 -24.37
N LYS A 256 -27.13 0.94 -24.48
CA LYS A 256 -26.90 -0.51 -24.48
C LYS A 256 -25.79 -0.87 -25.48
N ASP A 257 -24.85 -1.72 -25.05
CA ASP A 257 -23.70 -2.22 -25.83
C ASP A 257 -22.72 -1.12 -26.30
N ALA A 258 -22.90 0.13 -25.86
CA ALA A 258 -22.00 1.24 -26.18
C ALA A 258 -20.87 1.38 -25.16
N THR A 259 -19.83 2.14 -25.55
CA THR A 259 -18.78 2.63 -24.66
C THR A 259 -18.82 4.15 -24.63
N ALA A 260 -18.97 4.73 -23.46
CA ALA A 260 -18.79 6.16 -23.24
C ALA A 260 -17.45 6.42 -22.57
N SER A 261 -16.76 7.49 -22.99
CA SER A 261 -15.47 7.89 -22.42
C SER A 261 -15.64 9.14 -21.58
N ILE A 262 -15.02 9.15 -20.41
CA ILE A 262 -15.03 10.25 -19.45
C ILE A 262 -13.60 10.59 -19.07
N GLY A 263 -13.21 11.86 -19.27
CA GLY A 263 -11.94 12.42 -18.79
C GLY A 263 -12.21 13.41 -17.66
N ALA A 264 -11.74 13.12 -16.44
CA ALA A 264 -11.87 14.00 -15.29
C ALA A 264 -10.58 14.77 -15.05
N ARG A 265 -10.63 16.09 -15.11
CA ARG A 265 -9.52 16.93 -14.65
C ARG A 265 -9.74 17.30 -13.20
N LEU A 266 -8.90 16.74 -12.31
CA LEU A 266 -9.05 16.88 -10.87
C LEU A 266 -8.20 18.04 -10.35
N GLU A 267 -8.82 18.93 -9.61
CA GLU A 267 -8.14 20.04 -8.94
C GLU A 267 -7.72 19.60 -7.53
N ARG A 268 -6.43 19.77 -7.20
CA ARG A 268 -5.95 19.47 -5.85
C ARG A 268 -6.54 20.47 -4.85
N LYS A 269 -6.96 19.98 -3.70
CA LYS A 269 -7.30 20.83 -2.57
C LYS A 269 -6.04 21.54 -2.08
N THR A 270 -6.11 22.85 -1.95
CA THR A 270 -5.02 23.69 -1.46
C THR A 270 -5.49 24.58 -0.32
N GLY A 271 -4.54 25.00 0.51
CA GLY A 271 -4.70 26.06 1.48
C GLY A 271 -3.60 27.10 1.33
N THR A 272 -3.73 28.26 1.92
CA THR A 272 -2.69 29.28 1.93
C THR A 272 -1.77 29.03 3.12
N LEU A 273 -0.47 28.86 2.87
CA LEU A 273 0.56 28.81 3.89
C LEU A 273 1.38 30.08 3.85
N SER A 274 1.54 30.75 5.00
CA SER A 274 2.39 31.93 5.18
C SER A 274 3.46 31.60 6.21
N ILE A 275 4.73 31.75 5.83
CA ILE A 275 5.89 31.40 6.65
C ILE A 275 6.65 32.71 6.97
N GLY A 276 6.72 33.05 8.27
CA GLY A 276 7.54 34.13 8.78
C GLY A 276 8.87 33.62 9.31
N VAL A 277 9.99 34.24 8.88
CA VAL A 277 11.34 33.89 9.34
C VAL A 277 11.97 35.08 10.08
N PRO A 278 12.88 34.81 11.05
CA PRO A 278 13.47 35.88 11.87
C PRO A 278 14.54 36.70 11.14
N GLY A 279 14.98 36.29 9.96
CA GLY A 279 16.04 36.94 9.20
C GLY A 279 16.38 36.20 7.90
N PRO A 280 17.46 36.59 7.22
CA PRO A 280 17.88 35.93 5.99
C PRO A 280 18.36 34.49 6.26
N GLY A 281 18.05 33.58 5.38
CA GLY A 281 18.44 32.18 5.49
C GLY A 281 17.95 31.34 4.30
N GLU A 282 18.12 30.04 4.38
CA GLU A 282 17.58 29.07 3.43
C GLU A 282 16.27 28.55 3.97
N LEU A 283 15.17 28.86 3.28
CA LEU A 283 13.84 28.37 3.59
C LEU A 283 13.45 27.30 2.57
N SER A 284 12.97 26.16 3.03
CA SER A 284 12.41 25.12 2.17
C SER A 284 11.09 24.58 2.72
N LEU A 285 10.25 24.09 1.80
CA LEU A 285 9.01 23.38 2.09
C LEU A 285 9.10 22.02 1.41
N ASP A 286 8.97 20.95 2.18
CA ASP A 286 9.11 19.56 1.69
C ASP A 286 10.39 19.32 0.88
N GLY A 287 11.49 19.94 1.31
CA GLY A 287 12.78 19.88 0.62
C GLY A 287 12.95 20.83 -0.58
N GLN A 288 11.87 21.46 -1.05
CA GLN A 288 11.94 22.41 -2.14
C GLN A 288 12.28 23.82 -1.61
N GLY A 289 13.36 24.43 -2.14
CA GLY A 289 13.78 25.77 -1.75
C GLY A 289 12.75 26.84 -2.12
N LEU A 290 12.41 27.71 -1.17
CA LEU A 290 11.45 28.80 -1.33
C LEU A 290 12.10 30.19 -1.47
N GLY A 291 13.46 30.27 -1.40
CA GLY A 291 14.19 31.56 -1.43
C GLY A 291 14.29 32.23 -0.06
N GLY A 292 14.61 33.50 -0.03
CA GLY A 292 15.37 34.12 1.04
C GLY A 292 14.75 34.48 2.38
N SER A 293 13.50 34.97 2.48
CA SER A 293 13.01 35.45 3.78
C SER A 293 11.61 34.91 4.10
N SER A 294 10.61 35.75 4.17
CA SER A 294 9.24 35.24 4.38
C SER A 294 8.62 34.80 3.07
N TRP A 295 7.77 33.80 3.14
CA TRP A 295 7.09 33.24 1.97
C TRP A 295 5.59 33.07 2.23
N SER A 296 4.77 33.22 1.17
CA SER A 296 3.35 32.91 1.21
C SER A 296 2.88 32.37 -0.14
N GLY A 297 2.08 31.32 -0.11
CA GLY A 297 1.57 30.71 -1.32
C GLY A 297 0.52 29.64 -1.07
N LEU A 298 -0.07 29.13 -2.17
CA LEU A 298 -0.95 27.98 -2.12
C LEU A 298 -0.12 26.70 -2.07
N VAL A 299 -0.47 25.83 -1.15
CA VAL A 299 0.12 24.49 -1.00
C VAL A 299 -0.98 23.44 -0.95
N PRO A 300 -0.73 22.20 -1.37
CA PRO A 300 -1.67 21.11 -1.20
C PRO A 300 -2.12 20.97 0.24
N THR A 301 -3.31 20.41 0.47
CA THR A 301 -3.75 20.04 1.83
C THR A 301 -2.94 18.88 2.35
N GLY A 302 -2.65 18.87 3.65
CA GLY A 302 -1.91 17.81 4.31
C GLY A 302 -0.83 18.34 5.22
N ARG A 303 0.03 17.42 5.63
CA ARG A 303 1.18 17.74 6.48
C ARG A 303 2.39 18.08 5.62
N HIS A 304 2.99 19.22 5.93
CA HIS A 304 4.17 19.75 5.26
C HIS A 304 5.29 19.96 6.26
N THR A 305 6.53 19.85 5.79
CA THR A 305 7.73 20.11 6.60
C THR A 305 8.39 21.39 6.11
N ILE A 306 8.45 22.38 6.97
CA ILE A 306 9.19 23.61 6.76
C ILE A 306 10.58 23.41 7.35
N THR A 307 11.63 23.68 6.56
CA THR A 307 13.01 23.69 7.07
C THR A 307 13.59 25.09 6.88
N PHE A 308 14.25 25.60 7.93
CA PHE A 308 14.93 26.88 7.89
C PHE A 308 16.35 26.75 8.41
N ARG A 309 17.30 27.32 7.67
CA ARG A 309 18.72 27.38 8.01
C ARG A 309 19.22 28.81 7.87
N SER A 310 19.83 29.34 8.92
CA SER A 310 20.40 30.66 8.92
C SER A 310 21.73 30.66 9.68
N ALA A 311 22.61 31.62 9.38
CA ALA A 311 23.83 31.82 10.13
C ALA A 311 23.51 32.16 11.61
N GLY A 312 24.29 31.61 12.53
CA GLY A 312 24.09 31.82 13.96
C GLY A 312 22.89 31.13 14.58
N THR A 313 22.22 30.25 13.87
CA THR A 313 21.12 29.45 14.41
C THR A 313 21.30 27.98 14.12
N TRP A 314 20.77 27.13 14.98
CA TRP A 314 20.58 25.72 14.65
C TRP A 314 19.50 25.59 13.61
N PRO A 315 19.59 24.60 12.68
CA PRO A 315 18.52 24.31 11.75
C PRO A 315 17.22 23.99 12.46
N LEU A 316 16.13 24.51 11.94
CA LEU A 316 14.78 24.22 12.42
C LEU A 316 14.01 23.45 11.36
N ALA A 317 13.46 22.29 11.74
CA ALA A 317 12.44 21.60 10.98
C ALA A 317 11.13 21.66 11.76
N GLN A 318 10.08 22.19 11.15
CA GLN A 318 8.77 22.34 11.76
C GLN A 318 7.70 21.72 10.86
N GLN A 319 6.87 20.87 11.42
CA GLN A 319 5.70 20.36 10.72
C GLN A 319 4.53 21.32 10.84
N VAL A 320 3.78 21.46 9.76
CA VAL A 320 2.57 22.27 9.67
C VAL A 320 1.50 21.52 8.91
N ASP A 321 0.28 21.51 9.42
CA ASP A 321 -0.87 20.93 8.73
C ASP A 321 -1.63 22.04 7.99
N VAL A 322 -1.83 21.87 6.68
CA VAL A 322 -2.56 22.80 5.82
C VAL A 322 -3.92 22.22 5.50
N ALA A 323 -4.98 22.93 5.87
CA ALA A 323 -6.35 22.52 5.61
C ALA A 323 -6.91 23.19 4.33
N TRP A 324 -7.85 22.54 3.70
CA TRP A 324 -8.48 23.03 2.47
C TRP A 324 -9.15 24.39 2.68
N ASN A 325 -8.81 25.32 1.77
CA ASN A 325 -9.35 26.68 1.76
C ASN A 325 -9.17 27.44 3.10
N GLN A 326 -8.13 27.08 3.86
CA GLN A 326 -7.76 27.73 5.11
C GLN A 326 -6.44 28.46 4.95
N ALA A 327 -6.26 29.52 5.74
CA ALA A 327 -4.99 30.21 5.88
C ALA A 327 -4.25 29.67 7.11
N THR A 328 -3.06 29.13 6.91
CA THR A 328 -2.17 28.65 7.95
C THR A 328 -0.96 29.58 8.07
N GLN A 329 -0.60 29.95 9.28
CA GLN A 329 0.59 30.78 9.55
C GLN A 329 1.61 29.99 10.37
N ALA A 330 2.86 30.02 9.93
CA ALA A 330 3.99 29.45 10.63
C ALA A 330 5.04 30.56 10.90
N ALA A 331 5.27 30.87 12.17
CA ALA A 331 6.35 31.76 12.59
C ALA A 331 7.50 30.89 13.09
N LEU A 332 8.68 30.98 12.44
CA LEU A 332 9.83 30.17 12.77
C LEU A 332 10.69 30.86 13.82
N ALA A 333 11.08 30.11 14.85
CA ALA A 333 11.95 30.59 15.93
C ALA A 333 13.10 29.59 16.16
N PRO A 334 14.11 29.57 15.27
CA PRO A 334 15.25 28.68 15.44
C PRO A 334 16.08 29.07 16.67
N ALA A 335 16.62 28.06 17.37
CA ALA A 335 17.51 28.28 18.49
C ALA A 335 18.83 28.89 18.03
N GLY A 336 19.33 29.91 18.74
CA GLY A 336 20.63 30.53 18.46
C GLY A 336 21.79 29.60 18.77
N VAL A 337 22.85 29.70 17.98
CA VAL A 337 24.15 29.05 18.27
C VAL A 337 24.87 29.82 19.36
N ALA A 338 25.18 29.14 20.46
CA ALA A 338 25.90 29.77 21.58
C ALA A 338 27.42 29.79 21.33
N ARG A 339 28.10 30.79 21.90
CA ARG A 339 29.58 30.85 21.92
C ARG A 339 30.18 30.05 23.07
N ASP A 340 29.50 30.06 24.22
CA ASP A 340 29.90 29.28 25.39
C ASP A 340 29.90 27.77 25.04
N ALA A 341 30.96 27.06 25.46
CA ALA A 341 31.16 25.66 25.11
C ALA A 341 30.06 24.72 25.66
N ALA A 342 29.59 24.99 26.88
CA ALA A 342 28.56 24.18 27.52
C ALA A 342 27.20 24.39 26.84
N ALA A 343 26.83 25.65 26.59
CA ALA A 343 25.61 26.02 25.90
C ALA A 343 25.62 25.55 24.43
N PHE A 344 26.76 25.62 23.72
CA PHE A 344 26.91 25.06 22.39
C PHE A 344 26.71 23.55 22.41
N THR A 345 27.36 22.85 23.36
CA THR A 345 27.20 21.38 23.51
C THR A 345 25.75 21.01 23.76
N GLN A 346 25.00 21.78 24.53
CA GLN A 346 23.58 21.58 24.78
C GLN A 346 22.77 21.75 23.47
N GLY A 347 23.02 22.80 22.71
CA GLY A 347 22.38 23.05 21.41
C GLY A 347 22.70 21.96 20.41
N LEU A 348 23.96 21.51 20.35
CA LEU A 348 24.38 20.38 19.48
C LEU A 348 23.66 19.08 19.85
N ARG A 349 23.56 18.77 21.15
CA ARG A 349 22.80 17.59 21.61
C ARG A 349 21.33 17.67 21.23
N ALA A 350 20.71 18.83 21.42
CA ALA A 350 19.32 19.04 21.03
C ALA A 350 19.12 18.89 19.52
N TYR A 351 20.03 19.47 18.72
CA TYR A 351 20.02 19.34 17.27
C TYR A 351 20.14 17.87 16.83
N LEU A 352 21.14 17.14 17.34
CA LEU A 352 21.35 15.71 17.01
C LEU A 352 20.18 14.85 17.48
N GLY A 353 19.62 15.12 18.65
CA GLY A 353 18.43 14.41 19.15
C GLY A 353 17.18 14.59 18.29
N ALA A 354 17.08 15.70 17.54
CA ALA A 354 15.98 15.97 16.63
C ALA A 354 16.14 15.28 15.25
N GLN A 355 17.33 14.72 14.95
CA GLN A 355 17.58 14.08 13.63
C GLN A 355 16.97 12.67 13.48
N GLY A 356 16.39 12.11 14.53
CA GLY A 356 15.84 10.75 14.50
C GLY A 356 16.88 9.66 14.74
N GLY A 357 16.58 8.44 14.31
CA GLY A 357 17.46 7.28 14.51
C GLY A 357 18.78 7.40 13.75
N GLY A 358 19.89 7.14 14.45
CA GLY A 358 21.22 7.14 13.86
C GLY A 358 22.31 7.26 14.93
N GLY A 359 23.53 6.91 14.55
CA GLY A 359 24.74 7.12 15.35
C GLY A 359 25.41 8.42 14.95
N TYR A 360 25.66 9.31 15.91
CA TYR A 360 26.36 10.56 15.68
C TYR A 360 27.48 10.74 16.71
N ALA A 361 28.68 11.07 16.21
CA ALA A 361 29.81 11.45 17.05
C ALA A 361 30.42 12.74 16.51
N VAL A 362 30.56 13.73 17.37
CA VAL A 362 31.07 15.07 17.01
C VAL A 362 32.17 15.49 17.95
N TYR A 363 33.27 15.91 17.39
CA TYR A 363 34.39 16.53 18.12
C TYR A 363 34.80 17.82 17.45
N LEU A 364 34.97 18.87 18.26
CA LEU A 364 35.54 20.17 17.86
C LEU A 364 36.68 20.51 18.81
N GLU A 365 37.76 21.10 18.26
CA GLU A 365 38.88 21.59 19.06
C GLU A 365 39.39 22.89 18.46
N GLU A 366 39.36 23.95 19.24
CA GLU A 366 39.95 25.24 18.88
C GLU A 366 41.48 25.12 18.87
N LEU A 367 42.14 25.55 17.79
CA LEU A 367 43.58 25.32 17.65
C LEU A 367 44.40 26.22 18.56
N GLY A 368 43.94 27.41 18.89
CA GLY A 368 44.63 28.38 19.76
C GLY A 368 44.59 27.99 21.23
N SER A 369 43.39 27.81 21.77
CA SER A 369 43.19 27.54 23.21
C SER A 369 43.23 26.06 23.58
N GLY A 370 43.00 25.17 22.62
CA GLY A 370 42.77 23.75 22.88
C GLY A 370 41.40 23.43 23.50
N SER A 371 40.51 24.41 23.55
CA SER A 371 39.14 24.19 24.05
C SER A 371 38.38 23.21 23.19
N THR A 372 37.69 22.25 23.81
CA THR A 372 37.00 21.16 23.10
C THR A 372 35.52 21.16 23.34
N VAL A 373 34.78 20.65 22.35
CA VAL A 373 33.37 20.30 22.43
C VAL A 373 33.22 18.88 21.91
N GLY A 374 32.51 18.02 22.64
CA GLY A 374 32.28 16.63 22.25
C GLY A 374 30.85 16.17 22.54
N VAL A 375 30.26 15.46 21.60
CA VAL A 375 29.01 14.73 21.78
C VAL A 375 29.15 13.34 21.12
N GLY A 376 29.10 12.30 21.95
CA GLY A 376 29.35 10.92 21.47
C GLY A 376 30.77 10.71 20.95
N ASP A 377 31.66 11.64 21.15
CA ASP A 377 32.95 11.76 20.51
C ASP A 377 33.96 10.67 20.91
N THR A 378 33.71 9.93 21.99
CA THR A 378 34.46 8.73 22.41
C THR A 378 33.81 7.43 21.98
N THR A 379 32.69 7.46 21.27
CA THR A 379 32.05 6.26 20.71
C THR A 379 32.90 5.75 19.55
N LEU A 380 33.24 4.47 19.62
CA LEU A 380 33.95 3.79 18.53
C LEU A 380 32.97 3.59 17.36
N MET A 381 33.31 4.13 16.22
CA MET A 381 32.51 4.05 14.99
C MET A 381 33.38 3.66 13.81
N GLU A 382 32.76 3.15 12.77
CA GLU A 382 33.43 2.90 11.49
C GLU A 382 33.93 4.24 10.93
N ALA A 383 35.25 4.30 10.70
CA ALA A 383 35.93 5.50 10.20
C ALA A 383 35.77 5.68 8.70
N ALA A 384 35.59 4.59 7.99
CA ALA A 384 35.69 4.52 6.53
C ALA A 384 36.98 5.24 6.09
N SER A 385 36.99 5.94 4.99
CA SER A 385 38.23 6.56 4.47
C SER A 385 38.87 7.67 5.35
N VAL A 386 38.29 8.03 6.50
CA VAL A 386 39.00 8.88 7.48
C VAL A 386 40.21 8.15 8.07
N ILE A 387 40.17 6.81 8.10
CA ILE A 387 41.28 5.97 8.59
C ILE A 387 42.58 6.11 7.74
N LYS A 388 42.50 6.69 6.55
CA LYS A 388 43.65 6.97 5.70
C LYS A 388 44.54 8.11 6.19
N VAL A 389 44.01 8.96 7.10
CA VAL A 389 44.78 10.10 7.66
C VAL A 389 45.92 9.64 8.57
N PRO A 390 45.74 8.77 9.58
CA PRO A 390 46.87 8.27 10.38
C PRO A 390 47.91 7.53 9.55
N GLU A 391 47.55 6.86 8.48
CA GLU A 391 48.47 6.22 7.54
C GLU A 391 49.34 7.26 6.80
N ALA A 392 48.71 8.30 6.27
CA ALA A 392 49.42 9.41 5.61
C ALA A 392 50.37 10.13 6.57
N ILE A 393 49.98 10.34 7.82
CA ILE A 393 50.83 10.95 8.86
C ILE A 393 52.00 10.01 9.16
N TYR A 394 51.77 8.70 9.31
CA TYR A 394 52.85 7.73 9.57
C TYR A 394 53.83 7.65 8.40
N LEU A 395 53.38 7.60 7.15
CA LEU A 395 54.25 7.66 5.97
C LEU A 395 55.19 8.88 6.03
N LEU A 396 54.61 10.07 6.25
CA LEU A 396 55.38 11.32 6.30
C LEU A 396 56.30 11.41 7.52
N ASN A 397 55.94 10.83 8.64
CA ASN A 397 56.82 10.70 9.79
C ASN A 397 58.08 9.86 9.46
N ARG A 398 57.89 8.76 8.67
CA ARG A 398 59.03 7.96 8.19
C ARG A 398 59.92 8.75 7.21
N VAL A 399 59.30 9.60 6.39
CA VAL A 399 60.05 10.52 5.50
C VAL A 399 60.85 11.52 6.30
N ASP A 400 60.26 12.17 7.29
CA ASP A 400 60.92 13.15 8.18
C ASP A 400 62.08 12.51 8.99
N ALA A 401 61.94 11.25 9.33
CA ALA A 401 63.00 10.45 9.98
C ALA A 401 64.11 9.99 9.03
N GLY A 402 64.01 10.29 7.72
CA GLY A 402 65.01 9.86 6.71
C GLY A 402 64.98 8.34 6.40
N GLN A 403 63.91 7.66 6.77
CA GLN A 403 63.73 6.22 6.58
C GLN A 403 63.09 5.85 5.23
N LEU A 404 62.39 6.81 4.61
CA LEU A 404 61.78 6.74 3.30
C LEU A 404 62.03 8.04 2.54
N ALA A 405 62.07 7.99 1.23
CA ALA A 405 62.02 9.16 0.37
C ALA A 405 60.69 9.20 -0.40
N LEU A 406 60.11 10.38 -0.58
CA LEU A 406 58.86 10.53 -1.32
C LEU A 406 58.94 10.06 -2.77
N ASP A 407 60.16 10.10 -3.37
CA ASP A 407 60.40 9.65 -4.73
C ASP A 407 60.68 8.13 -4.84
N ASP A 408 60.87 7.44 -3.71
CA ASP A 408 61.00 5.98 -3.70
C ASP A 408 59.74 5.35 -4.29
N ARG A 409 59.94 4.31 -5.12
CA ARG A 409 58.85 3.68 -5.85
C ARG A 409 58.61 2.27 -5.36
N ILE A 410 57.32 1.93 -5.20
CA ILE A 410 56.86 0.58 -4.92
C ILE A 410 56.08 0.04 -6.10
N ASP A 411 56.10 -1.27 -6.25
CA ASP A 411 55.30 -1.96 -7.26
C ASP A 411 53.90 -2.24 -6.70
N LEU A 412 52.84 -2.05 -7.52
CA LEU A 412 51.49 -2.50 -7.18
C LEU A 412 51.41 -4.02 -7.33
N HIS A 413 50.85 -4.67 -6.31
CA HIS A 413 50.61 -6.10 -6.30
C HIS A 413 49.14 -6.41 -6.62
N PRO A 414 48.79 -7.61 -7.10
CA PRO A 414 47.40 -7.97 -7.35
C PRO A 414 46.46 -7.75 -6.16
N GLU A 415 46.96 -8.00 -4.95
CA GLU A 415 46.21 -7.81 -3.68
C GLU A 415 45.95 -6.35 -3.29
N ASP A 416 46.64 -5.39 -3.91
CA ASP A 416 46.43 -3.96 -3.66
C ASP A 416 45.19 -3.44 -4.39
N PHE A 417 44.69 -4.14 -5.42
CA PHE A 417 43.59 -3.66 -6.25
C PHE A 417 42.24 -3.80 -5.54
N LEU A 418 41.82 -2.72 -4.89
CA LEU A 418 40.55 -2.60 -4.21
C LEU A 418 39.69 -1.56 -4.91
N GLY A 419 38.51 -1.96 -5.37
CA GLY A 419 37.49 -1.07 -5.97
C GLY A 419 36.90 -0.08 -4.98
N GLY A 420 36.00 0.75 -5.47
CA GLY A 420 35.33 1.81 -4.69
C GLY A 420 35.79 3.19 -5.14
N THR A 421 36.54 3.93 -4.29
CA THR A 421 37.04 5.26 -4.63
C THR A 421 38.45 5.26 -5.21
N GLY A 422 38.75 6.29 -5.99
CA GLY A 422 40.06 6.49 -6.62
C GLY A 422 40.15 6.04 -8.08
N SER A 423 41.28 6.32 -8.72
CA SER A 423 41.46 6.08 -10.15
C SER A 423 42.29 4.81 -10.45
N LEU A 424 43.14 4.37 -9.51
CA LEU A 424 44.10 3.28 -9.79
C LEU A 424 43.43 1.95 -10.11
N TYR A 425 42.35 1.60 -9.46
CA TYR A 425 41.62 0.35 -9.73
C TYR A 425 41.25 0.16 -11.20
N GLY A 426 40.89 1.26 -11.88
CA GLY A 426 40.46 1.23 -13.29
C GLY A 426 41.57 1.57 -14.31
N THR A 427 42.73 2.06 -13.86
CA THR A 427 43.77 2.60 -14.75
C THR A 427 45.15 1.95 -14.60
N ALA A 428 45.44 1.34 -13.46
CA ALA A 428 46.73 0.71 -13.18
C ALA A 428 46.65 -0.82 -13.31
N HIS A 429 47.81 -1.46 -13.38
CA HIS A 429 47.97 -2.91 -13.48
C HIS A 429 48.95 -3.41 -12.42
N PRO A 430 48.86 -4.69 -12.00
CA PRO A 430 49.90 -5.31 -11.17
C PRO A 430 51.27 -5.20 -11.82
N GLY A 431 52.26 -4.75 -11.04
CA GLY A 431 53.63 -4.48 -11.50
C GLY A 431 53.89 -3.02 -11.89
N ASP A 432 52.85 -2.17 -12.02
CA ASP A 432 53.07 -0.74 -12.22
C ASP A 432 53.72 -0.11 -10.98
N ARG A 433 54.57 0.88 -11.22
CA ARG A 433 55.40 1.51 -10.16
C ARG A 433 54.96 2.92 -9.88
N TYR A 434 54.61 3.18 -8.63
CA TYR A 434 54.23 4.50 -8.15
C TYR A 434 55.15 4.97 -7.02
N SER A 435 55.46 6.27 -7.00
CA SER A 435 56.20 6.84 -5.86
C SER A 435 55.30 7.00 -4.65
N TYR A 436 55.91 7.05 -3.45
CA TYR A 436 55.16 7.37 -2.22
C TYR A 436 54.40 8.69 -2.34
N GLN A 437 54.98 9.69 -3.00
CA GLN A 437 54.31 10.98 -3.24
C GLN A 437 53.06 10.80 -4.12
N GLN A 438 53.13 10.01 -5.18
CA GLN A 438 52.00 9.74 -6.06
C GLN A 438 50.89 9.01 -5.30
N LEU A 439 51.24 7.95 -4.56
CA LEU A 439 50.26 7.18 -3.76
C LEU A 439 49.66 8.01 -2.66
N LEU A 440 50.46 8.83 -1.95
CA LEU A 440 49.95 9.74 -0.91
C LEU A 440 48.95 10.77 -1.48
N SER A 441 49.26 11.34 -2.66
CA SER A 441 48.34 12.28 -3.32
C SER A 441 47.02 11.60 -3.69
N LEU A 442 47.05 10.41 -4.27
CA LEU A 442 45.87 9.62 -4.63
C LEU A 442 45.05 9.20 -3.38
N LEU A 443 45.76 8.75 -2.33
CA LEU A 443 45.17 8.36 -1.05
C LEU A 443 44.31 9.48 -0.43
N ILE A 444 44.85 10.70 -0.41
CA ILE A 444 44.21 11.81 0.28
C ILE A 444 43.22 12.55 -0.62
N GLN A 445 43.62 12.94 -1.84
CA GLN A 445 42.81 13.77 -2.72
C GLN A 445 41.64 13.01 -3.36
N GLN A 446 41.88 11.76 -3.78
CA GLN A 446 40.88 10.91 -4.44
C GLN A 446 40.34 9.81 -3.52
N SER A 447 40.87 9.71 -2.30
CA SER A 447 40.55 8.59 -1.40
C SER A 447 40.82 7.21 -2.04
N ASP A 448 41.86 7.09 -2.89
CA ASP A 448 42.12 5.91 -3.70
C ASP A 448 42.34 4.67 -2.83
N ASN A 449 41.54 3.63 -3.05
CA ASN A 449 41.57 2.40 -2.25
C ASN A 449 42.74 1.50 -2.64
N THR A 450 43.16 1.51 -3.92
CA THR A 450 44.36 0.76 -4.37
C THR A 450 45.64 1.38 -3.80
N ALA A 451 45.73 2.73 -3.80
CA ALA A 451 46.85 3.42 -3.13
C ALA A 451 46.86 3.11 -1.62
N TRP A 452 45.71 3.07 -0.99
CA TRP A 452 45.55 2.71 0.43
C TRP A 452 46.10 1.31 0.72
N MET A 453 45.67 0.30 -0.05
CA MET A 453 46.13 -1.07 0.16
C MET A 453 47.64 -1.24 -0.09
N ALA A 454 48.19 -0.60 -1.13
CA ALA A 454 49.62 -0.64 -1.42
C ALA A 454 50.47 -0.02 -0.30
N LEU A 455 50.03 1.12 0.25
CA LEU A 455 50.71 1.75 1.36
C LEU A 455 50.59 0.95 2.67
N ARG A 456 49.41 0.41 2.98
CA ARG A 456 49.21 -0.49 4.13
C ARG A 456 50.09 -1.71 4.08
N ARG A 457 50.19 -2.37 2.91
CA ARG A 457 51.04 -3.52 2.70
C ARG A 457 52.51 -3.16 2.96
N THR A 458 52.94 -1.98 2.50
CA THR A 458 54.34 -1.54 2.62
C THR A 458 54.70 -1.03 4.02
N LEU A 459 53.80 -0.28 4.65
CA LEU A 459 54.04 0.32 5.98
C LEU A 459 53.70 -0.64 7.13
N GLY A 460 52.76 -1.53 6.92
CA GLY A 460 52.26 -2.50 7.89
C GLY A 460 51.25 -1.95 8.86
N ASP A 461 50.06 -2.55 8.89
CA ASP A 461 48.94 -2.14 9.77
C ASP A 461 49.32 -1.99 11.25
N GLY A 462 50.11 -2.96 11.75
CA GLY A 462 50.61 -2.92 13.13
C GLY A 462 51.45 -1.70 13.44
N SER A 463 52.31 -1.27 12.49
CA SER A 463 53.16 -0.09 12.64
C SER A 463 52.36 1.20 12.56
N ILE A 464 51.38 1.28 11.64
CA ILE A 464 50.48 2.42 11.52
C ILE A 464 49.66 2.57 12.81
N ASN A 465 49.07 1.48 13.31
CA ASN A 465 48.27 1.48 14.56
C ASN A 465 49.12 1.84 15.79
N ALA A 466 50.34 1.32 15.89
CA ALA A 466 51.26 1.65 16.99
C ALA A 466 51.66 3.14 16.97
N TYR A 467 51.89 3.70 15.79
CA TYR A 467 52.17 5.14 15.65
C TYR A 467 50.94 5.96 15.98
N ALA A 468 49.74 5.63 15.50
CA ALA A 468 48.50 6.28 15.83
C ALA A 468 48.28 6.30 17.35
N ALA A 469 48.51 5.20 18.05
CA ALA A 469 48.44 5.11 19.49
C ALA A 469 49.47 6.05 20.16
N SER A 470 50.68 6.19 19.66
CA SER A 470 51.73 7.03 20.20
C SER A 470 51.44 8.54 20.15
N ILE A 471 50.57 8.95 19.21
CA ILE A 471 50.09 10.34 19.04
C ILE A 471 48.68 10.59 19.62
N GLY A 472 48.19 9.67 20.45
CA GLY A 472 46.89 9.83 21.13
C GLY A 472 45.68 9.44 20.28
N ALA A 473 45.88 8.80 19.12
CA ALA A 473 44.81 8.32 18.21
C ALA A 473 44.71 6.77 18.17
N GLY A 474 44.92 6.11 19.32
CA GLY A 474 44.95 4.66 19.44
C GLY A 474 43.62 3.97 19.15
N ASP A 475 42.51 4.70 19.17
CA ASP A 475 41.18 4.19 18.78
C ASP A 475 41.05 4.05 17.25
N CYS A 476 41.93 4.72 16.45
CA CYS A 476 41.93 4.61 15.00
C CYS A 476 42.75 3.37 14.57
N ASN A 477 42.08 2.34 14.11
CA ASN A 477 42.67 1.04 13.84
C ASN A 477 42.45 0.61 12.38
N GLN A 478 43.57 0.41 11.65
CA GLN A 478 43.59 0.04 10.22
C GLN A 478 42.92 -1.31 9.94
N VAL A 479 42.95 -2.24 10.89
CA VAL A 479 42.44 -3.61 10.68
C VAL A 479 40.93 -3.66 10.85
N THR A 480 40.39 -2.94 11.83
CA THR A 480 38.96 -2.94 12.15
C THR A 480 38.20 -1.82 11.47
N ASP A 481 38.90 -0.87 10.84
CA ASP A 481 38.36 0.35 10.25
C ASP A 481 37.50 1.20 11.20
N ASN A 482 37.84 1.16 12.49
CA ASN A 482 37.16 1.93 13.54
C ASN A 482 38.02 3.06 14.03
N CYS A 483 37.36 4.13 14.44
CA CYS A 483 38.00 5.26 15.12
C CYS A 483 36.95 5.98 16.01
N THR A 484 37.39 6.84 16.92
CA THR A 484 36.51 7.80 17.59
C THR A 484 36.66 9.19 16.95
N ALA A 485 35.58 9.97 16.95
CA ALA A 485 35.64 11.35 16.45
C ALA A 485 36.63 12.19 17.23
N ARG A 486 36.81 11.89 18.53
CA ARG A 486 37.82 12.53 19.39
C ARG A 486 39.25 12.25 18.93
N SER A 487 39.59 10.97 18.72
CA SER A 487 40.96 10.59 18.33
C SER A 487 41.30 11.12 16.95
N ALA A 488 40.38 10.98 15.96
CA ALA A 488 40.59 11.54 14.63
C ALA A 488 40.68 13.09 14.65
N GLY A 489 39.76 13.74 15.37
CA GLY A 489 39.73 15.21 15.44
C GLY A 489 40.93 15.79 16.16
N HIS A 490 41.35 15.17 17.26
CA HIS A 490 42.56 15.62 17.98
C HIS A 490 43.84 15.43 17.13
N MET A 491 43.93 14.33 16.42
CA MET A 491 45.05 14.06 15.51
C MET A 491 45.16 15.12 14.40
N VAL A 492 44.06 15.51 13.75
CA VAL A 492 44.11 16.61 12.75
C VAL A 492 44.38 17.96 13.37
N ALA A 493 43.98 18.21 14.63
CA ALA A 493 44.35 19.41 15.37
C ALA A 493 45.86 19.48 15.65
N GLN A 494 46.46 18.36 16.08
CA GLN A 494 47.93 18.26 16.28
C GLN A 494 48.71 18.44 14.97
N LEU A 495 48.19 17.86 13.87
CA LEU A 495 48.76 18.03 12.51
C LEU A 495 48.78 19.52 12.14
N ALA A 496 47.63 20.22 12.29
CA ALA A 496 47.53 21.63 11.95
C ALA A 496 48.42 22.53 12.82
N ARG A 497 48.68 22.14 14.06
CA ARG A 497 49.64 22.82 14.96
C ARG A 497 51.12 22.50 14.63
N GLY A 498 51.38 21.63 13.66
CA GLY A 498 52.75 21.18 13.32
C GLY A 498 53.43 20.34 14.40
N GLN A 499 52.64 19.63 15.22
CA GLN A 499 53.15 18.84 16.35
C GLN A 499 53.53 17.40 15.99
N LEU A 500 53.05 16.92 14.83
CA LEU A 500 53.24 15.51 14.39
C LEU A 500 54.34 15.31 13.35
N LEU A 501 54.57 16.31 12.52
CA LEU A 501 55.45 16.24 11.35
C LEU A 501 56.35 17.46 11.24
N GLY A 502 57.42 17.32 10.49
CA GLY A 502 58.24 18.46 10.09
C GLY A 502 57.48 19.47 9.23
N ALA A 503 57.93 20.71 9.19
CA ALA A 503 57.20 21.81 8.55
C ALA A 503 56.91 21.56 7.05
N ALA A 504 57.75 20.84 6.32
CA ALA A 504 57.53 20.50 4.91
C ALA A 504 56.45 19.45 4.75
N SER A 505 56.49 18.40 5.53
CA SER A 505 55.51 17.30 5.53
C SER A 505 54.14 17.75 6.02
N THR A 506 54.09 18.62 7.04
CA THR A 506 52.87 19.25 7.51
C THR A 506 52.20 20.06 6.40
N ARG A 507 52.93 20.94 5.72
CA ARG A 507 52.40 21.73 4.60
C ARG A 507 51.92 20.86 3.45
N LEU A 508 52.68 19.78 3.10
CA LEU A 508 52.32 18.86 2.06
C LEU A 508 50.99 18.19 2.38
N LEU A 509 50.82 17.58 3.55
CA LEU A 509 49.60 16.87 3.92
C LEU A 509 48.39 17.77 4.02
N LEU A 510 48.51 18.94 4.66
CA LEU A 510 47.45 19.93 4.72
C LEU A 510 47.02 20.39 3.32
N GLY A 511 47.99 20.68 2.41
CA GLY A 511 47.69 21.05 1.04
C GLY A 511 46.97 19.92 0.22
N LEU A 512 47.31 18.66 0.48
CA LEU A 512 46.56 17.53 -0.12
C LEU A 512 45.14 17.41 0.43
N LEU A 513 44.95 17.64 1.73
CA LEU A 513 43.63 17.66 2.37
C LEU A 513 42.77 18.85 1.91
N GLU A 514 43.38 20.02 1.64
CA GLU A 514 42.70 21.22 1.10
C GLU A 514 42.22 21.01 -0.35
N THR A 515 42.91 20.18 -1.09
CA THR A 515 42.65 19.95 -2.53
C THR A 515 41.96 18.62 -2.84
N THR A 516 41.26 18.08 -1.85
CA THR A 516 40.42 16.89 -2.04
C THR A 516 39.32 17.17 -3.07
N ILE A 517 38.94 16.14 -3.82
CA ILE A 517 37.81 16.24 -4.79
C ILE A 517 36.43 16.17 -4.10
N PHE A 518 36.37 15.79 -2.83
CA PHE A 518 35.15 15.61 -2.06
C PHE A 518 34.82 16.86 -1.25
N ASN A 519 33.94 17.70 -1.76
CA ASN A 519 33.63 19.03 -1.18
C ASN A 519 32.15 19.21 -0.81
N ASP A 520 31.49 18.14 -0.43
CA ASP A 520 30.05 18.09 -0.21
C ASP A 520 29.61 18.15 1.26
N ARG A 521 30.54 18.31 2.22
CA ARG A 521 30.29 18.23 3.67
C ARG A 521 30.77 19.45 4.46
N ILE A 522 31.86 19.36 5.22
CA ILE A 522 32.34 20.43 6.12
C ILE A 522 32.40 21.78 5.42
N ASN A 523 32.95 21.84 4.22
CA ASN A 523 33.17 23.08 3.48
C ASN A 523 31.92 23.63 2.75
N TRP A 524 30.81 22.89 2.69
CA TRP A 524 29.62 23.24 1.89
C TRP A 524 29.08 24.65 2.16
N TYR A 525 28.96 25.04 3.43
CA TYR A 525 28.47 26.36 3.82
C TYR A 525 29.59 27.35 4.17
N LEU A 526 30.85 26.98 3.97
CA LEU A 526 32.02 27.76 4.39
C LEU A 526 32.72 28.46 3.20
N GLY A 527 31.96 28.89 2.20
CA GLY A 527 32.52 29.48 0.97
C GLY A 527 33.58 30.56 1.26
N GLY A 528 34.72 30.44 0.59
CA GLY A 528 35.87 31.33 0.79
C GLY A 528 36.77 31.01 1.99
N THR A 529 36.43 30.01 2.81
CA THR A 529 37.26 29.54 3.92
C THR A 529 38.07 28.32 3.50
N THR A 530 39.35 28.32 3.82
CA THR A 530 40.23 27.16 3.61
C THR A 530 39.86 26.04 4.58
N VAL A 531 39.60 24.84 4.04
CA VAL A 531 39.29 23.64 4.81
C VAL A 531 40.18 22.50 4.35
N ALA A 532 40.97 21.96 5.24
CA ALA A 532 41.79 20.76 5.02
C ALA A 532 41.04 19.58 5.65
N HIS A 533 40.48 18.65 4.84
CA HIS A 533 39.62 17.60 5.37
C HIS A 533 39.70 16.28 4.61
N LYS A 534 39.24 15.21 5.26
CA LYS A 534 39.09 13.88 4.70
C LYS A 534 37.71 13.31 4.98
N VAL A 535 37.02 12.99 3.91
CA VAL A 535 35.71 12.32 4.01
C VAL A 535 35.88 10.80 4.20
N GLY A 536 34.91 10.18 4.86
CA GLY A 536 34.70 8.74 4.92
C GLY A 536 33.29 8.40 4.47
N MET A 537 33.14 7.33 3.66
CA MET A 537 31.84 6.81 3.24
C MET A 537 31.94 5.33 2.93
N GLU A 538 31.02 4.58 3.54
CA GLU A 538 30.80 3.15 3.31
C GLU A 538 29.36 2.84 3.75
N GLY A 539 28.59 2.16 2.93
CA GLY A 539 27.19 1.85 3.26
C GLY A 539 26.40 3.05 3.84
N SER A 540 25.98 2.92 5.09
CA SER A 540 25.26 3.95 5.87
C SER A 540 26.17 5.00 6.53
N VAL A 541 27.49 4.85 6.41
CA VAL A 541 28.46 5.75 7.05
C VAL A 541 28.70 6.98 6.19
N ARG A 542 28.63 8.17 6.81
CA ARG A 542 29.05 9.44 6.23
C ARG A 542 29.85 10.19 7.27
N ASN A 543 31.15 10.32 7.05
CA ASN A 543 32.08 10.98 7.97
C ASN A 543 32.80 12.12 7.27
N ASP A 544 33.23 13.10 8.05
CA ASP A 544 34.17 14.10 7.58
C ASP A 544 34.99 14.63 8.77
N CYS A 545 36.30 14.74 8.59
CA CYS A 545 37.21 15.11 9.64
C CYS A 545 38.32 16.02 9.08
N GLY A 546 38.52 17.18 9.67
CA GLY A 546 39.48 18.13 9.15
C GLY A 546 39.68 19.38 10.01
N VAL A 547 40.27 20.38 9.40
CA VAL A 547 40.56 21.69 10.02
C VAL A 547 39.95 22.78 9.17
N VAL A 548 39.26 23.70 9.82
CA VAL A 548 38.71 24.93 9.24
C VAL A 548 39.62 26.10 9.64
N PHE A 549 40.24 26.73 8.67
CA PHE A 549 41.18 27.84 8.90
C PHE A 549 40.45 29.18 8.88
N LEU A 550 39.73 29.48 9.97
CA LEU A 550 39.14 30.79 10.15
C LEU A 550 40.22 31.83 10.55
N PRO A 551 40.10 33.10 10.11
CA PRO A 551 41.09 34.11 10.42
C PRO A 551 41.29 34.40 11.92
N ALA A 552 40.21 34.30 12.73
CA ALA A 552 40.27 34.53 14.17
C ALA A 552 40.66 33.24 14.92
N ASP A 553 39.78 32.26 14.88
CA ASP A 553 39.90 31.04 15.69
C ASP A 553 39.80 29.80 14.81
N PRO A 554 40.91 29.34 14.20
CA PRO A 554 40.91 28.06 13.43
C PRO A 554 40.62 26.90 14.37
N PHE A 555 39.89 25.92 13.88
CA PHE A 555 39.44 24.77 14.67
C PHE A 555 39.46 23.46 13.89
N ALA A 556 39.72 22.38 14.60
CA ALA A 556 39.49 21.03 14.09
C ALA A 556 38.03 20.61 14.29
N ILE A 557 37.50 19.92 13.35
CA ILE A 557 36.13 19.34 13.35
C ILE A 557 36.17 17.93 12.86
N CYS A 558 35.53 17.03 13.58
CA CYS A 558 35.35 15.67 13.18
C CYS A 558 33.92 15.24 13.47
N VAL A 559 33.21 14.81 12.43
CA VAL A 559 31.81 14.38 12.54
C VAL A 559 31.70 13.00 11.90
N PHE A 560 31.30 12.02 12.70
CA PHE A 560 31.00 10.65 12.25
C PHE A 560 29.50 10.42 12.33
N THR A 561 28.94 9.83 11.27
CA THR A 561 27.53 9.49 11.20
C THR A 561 27.30 8.09 10.65
N THR A 562 26.34 7.39 11.23
CA THR A 562 25.83 6.12 10.72
C THR A 562 24.31 6.22 10.69
N VAL A 563 23.73 6.40 9.52
CA VAL A 563 22.30 6.70 9.32
C VAL A 563 21.78 6.01 8.06
N ASP A 564 20.51 5.58 8.09
CA ASP A 564 19.88 4.93 6.94
C ASP A 564 19.70 5.92 5.77
N ASP A 565 19.31 7.16 6.08
CA ASP A 565 19.28 8.25 5.10
C ASP A 565 20.65 8.94 5.02
N VAL A 566 21.44 8.54 4.04
CA VAL A 566 22.81 9.05 3.85
C VAL A 566 22.87 10.55 3.52
N ASP A 567 21.83 11.09 2.87
CA ASP A 567 21.74 12.52 2.58
C ASP A 567 21.49 13.33 3.85
N GLN A 568 20.73 12.78 4.80
CA GLN A 568 20.59 13.33 6.14
C GLN A 568 21.94 13.36 6.85
N GLY A 569 22.73 12.28 6.78
CA GLY A 569 24.08 12.24 7.38
C GLY A 569 24.99 13.34 6.84
N VAL A 570 25.02 13.54 5.53
CA VAL A 570 25.76 14.63 4.87
C VAL A 570 25.24 15.99 5.35
N GLN A 571 23.92 16.18 5.43
CA GLN A 571 23.34 17.44 5.85
C GLN A 571 23.64 17.78 7.32
N VAL A 572 23.67 16.77 8.19
CA VAL A 572 24.08 16.94 9.61
C VAL A 572 25.51 17.46 9.70
N ILE A 573 26.45 16.91 8.92
CA ILE A 573 27.84 17.39 8.89
C ILE A 573 27.90 18.85 8.44
N ARG A 574 27.18 19.23 7.40
CA ARG A 574 27.10 20.61 6.88
C ARG A 574 26.60 21.60 7.93
N ASP A 575 25.52 21.22 8.61
CA ASP A 575 24.86 22.06 9.61
C ASP A 575 25.74 22.25 10.85
N ILE A 576 26.44 21.19 11.30
CA ILE A 576 27.39 21.27 12.41
C ILE A 576 28.59 22.14 12.04
N ALA A 577 29.16 21.97 10.85
CA ALA A 577 30.27 22.77 10.36
C ALA A 577 29.91 24.26 10.30
N ARG A 578 28.72 24.59 9.80
CA ARG A 578 28.20 25.96 9.75
C ARG A 578 28.05 26.55 11.17
N ALA A 579 27.44 25.79 12.09
CA ALA A 579 27.27 26.24 13.47
C ALA A 579 28.61 26.44 14.19
N ALA A 580 29.56 25.51 13.98
CA ALA A 580 30.92 25.62 14.53
C ALA A 580 31.67 26.84 13.97
N ALA A 581 31.61 27.03 12.63
CA ALA A 581 32.24 28.18 11.99
C ALA A 581 31.68 29.52 12.53
N TRP A 582 30.36 29.62 12.73
CA TRP A 582 29.75 30.80 13.34
C TRP A 582 30.24 31.01 14.77
N ARG A 583 30.30 29.95 15.59
CA ARG A 583 30.79 29.98 16.96
C ARG A 583 32.21 30.57 17.04
N TYR A 584 33.12 30.12 16.18
CA TYR A 584 34.53 30.48 16.18
C TYR A 584 34.85 31.73 15.34
N SER A 585 33.90 32.27 14.57
CA SER A 585 34.08 33.51 13.78
C SER A 585 33.77 34.81 14.57
N HIS A 586 33.13 34.75 15.71
CA HIS A 586 32.61 35.89 16.47
C HIS A 586 33.03 35.78 17.92
#